data_c9311059ef395a17047a52839e20d2a7
#
_entry.id   c9311059ef395a17047a52839e20d2a7
#
_cell.length_a   1.000
_cell.length_b   1.000
_cell.length_c   1.000
_cell.angle_alpha   90.00
_cell.angle_beta   90.00
_cell.angle_gamma   90.00
#
_symmetry.space_group_name_H-M   'P 1'
#
loop_
_entity.id
_entity.type
_entity.pdbx_description
1 polymer ?
#
loop_
_entity_poly.entity_id
_entity_poly.type
_entity_poly.pdbx_seq_one_letter_code
_entity_poly.pdbx_strand_id
1 'polypeptide(L)'
;RGRKKISDLGKIDYLFQRVDLYSDVGRLLESLKKPDLLIADPPRSGLQGTISLILQVKPRVIFYISCNPPILAKEINLLRSDYIMKEVIPFDMFPQTHHLETLAILLSCSED
;
A
#
# COMPACT_ATOMS: atom_id res chain seq x y z
N ARG A 1 8.08 -12.33 -10.55
CA ARG A 1 8.49 -13.25 -11.28
C ARG A 1 7.46 -13.70 -12.27
N GLY A 2 6.57 -13.67 -12.63
CA GLY A 2 5.69 -14.07 -13.71
C GLY A 2 4.85 -12.92 -14.15
N ARG A 3 4.47 -13.00 -15.37
CA ARG A 3 3.59 -12.03 -15.93
C ARG A 3 2.29 -12.72 -16.31
N LYS A 4 1.19 -12.18 -15.86
CA LYS A 4 -0.11 -12.74 -16.16
C LYS A 4 -0.99 -11.71 -16.81
N LYS A 5 -1.86 -12.17 -17.66
CA LYS A 5 -2.90 -11.35 -18.24
C LYS A 5 -4.24 -11.83 -17.72
N ILE A 6 -5.06 -10.89 -17.36
CA ILE A 6 -6.42 -11.18 -16.98
C ILE A 6 -7.30 -10.68 -18.11
N SER A 7 -7.37 -11.46 -19.15
CA SER A 7 -8.05 -11.03 -20.36
C SER A 7 -9.54 -10.88 -20.16
N ASP A 8 -10.13 -11.65 -19.24
CA ASP A 8 -11.53 -11.51 -18.93
C ASP A 8 -11.82 -10.23 -18.14
N LEU A 9 -10.79 -9.57 -17.62
CA LEU A 9 -10.92 -8.25 -16.99
C LEU A 9 -10.50 -7.16 -17.96
N GLY A 10 -10.45 -7.45 -19.24
CA GLY A 10 -10.11 -6.46 -20.24
C GLY A 10 -8.63 -6.37 -20.46
N LYS A 11 -8.11 -5.17 -20.36
CA LYS A 11 -6.74 -4.89 -20.78
C LYS A 11 -5.79 -4.74 -19.61
N ILE A 12 -6.06 -5.41 -18.52
CA ILE A 12 -5.21 -5.32 -17.34
C ILE A 12 -4.06 -6.30 -17.48
N ASP A 13 -2.87 -5.75 -17.47
CA ASP A 13 -1.65 -6.54 -17.37
C ASP A 13 -1.11 -6.38 -15.97
N TYR A 14 -0.58 -7.45 -15.41
CA TYR A 14 0.08 -7.30 -14.14
C TYR A 14 1.29 -8.22 -14.07
N LEU A 15 2.24 -7.79 -13.27
CA LEU A 15 3.49 -8.47 -13.08
C LEU A 15 3.67 -8.75 -11.60
N PHE A 16 3.93 -10.00 -11.27
CA PHE A 16 4.28 -10.34 -9.90
C PHE A 16 5.79 -10.41 -9.80
N GLN A 17 6.34 -9.66 -8.85
CA GLN A 17 7.75 -9.64 -8.58
C GLN A 17 7.99 -9.88 -7.11
N ARG A 18 9.02 -10.65 -6.83
CA ARG A 18 9.47 -10.81 -5.46
C ARG A 18 10.62 -9.85 -5.25
N VAL A 19 10.45 -8.93 -4.32
CA VAL A 19 11.43 -7.87 -4.07
C VAL A 19 11.63 -7.76 -2.57
N ASP A 20 12.87 -7.63 -2.17
CA ASP A 20 13.19 -7.31 -0.78
C ASP A 20 13.20 -5.80 -0.66
N LEU A 21 12.16 -5.26 -0.01
CA LEU A 21 12.00 -3.82 0.09
C LEU A 21 13.07 -3.15 0.94
N TYR A 22 13.86 -3.94 1.65
CA TYR A 22 14.94 -3.39 2.46
C TYR A 22 16.28 -3.37 1.73
N SER A 23 16.38 -4.07 0.62
CA SER A 23 17.64 -4.12 -0.11
C SER A 23 17.51 -3.84 -1.59
N ASP A 24 16.33 -4.04 -2.17
CA ASP A 24 16.13 -3.92 -3.61
C ASP A 24 15.30 -2.72 -4.01
N VAL A 25 15.20 -1.73 -3.12
CA VAL A 25 14.34 -0.57 -3.34
C VAL A 25 14.74 0.20 -4.59
N GLY A 26 16.06 0.40 -4.77
CA GLY A 26 16.51 1.16 -5.93
C GLY A 26 16.10 0.54 -7.24
N ARG A 27 16.24 -0.79 -7.33
CA ARG A 27 15.85 -1.50 -8.53
C ARG A 27 14.35 -1.43 -8.76
N LEU A 28 13.60 -1.54 -7.68
CA LEU A 28 12.14 -1.45 -7.75
C LEU A 28 11.73 -0.08 -8.25
N LEU A 29 12.34 0.97 -7.74
CA LEU A 29 12.03 2.33 -8.15
C LEU A 29 12.27 2.54 -9.64
N GLU A 30 13.32 1.93 -10.16
CA GLU A 30 13.63 2.08 -11.58
C GLU A 30 12.58 1.42 -12.46
N SER A 31 11.96 0.35 -11.96
CA SER A 31 11.01 -0.41 -12.76
C SER A 31 9.58 0.10 -12.63
N LEU A 32 9.30 0.93 -11.62
CA LEU A 32 7.95 1.41 -11.38
C LEU A 32 7.75 2.77 -12.02
N LYS A 33 6.67 2.88 -12.74
CA LYS A 33 6.12 4.18 -13.08
C LYS A 33 5.19 4.56 -11.95
N LYS A 34 4.69 5.78 -11.98
CA LYS A 34 3.76 6.22 -10.96
C LYS A 34 2.50 5.36 -11.02
N PRO A 35 2.24 4.54 -10.01
CA PRO A 35 1.07 3.67 -10.04
C PRO A 35 -0.18 4.45 -9.67
N ASP A 36 -1.32 3.96 -10.15
CA ASP A 36 -2.60 4.54 -9.75
C ASP A 36 -3.02 4.07 -8.38
N LEU A 37 -2.71 2.84 -8.05
CA LEU A 37 -3.15 2.24 -6.79
C LEU A 37 -2.03 1.40 -6.21
N LEU A 38 -1.79 1.60 -4.94
CA LEU A 38 -0.92 0.73 -4.16
C LEU A 38 -1.75 0.06 -3.08
N ILE A 39 -1.66 -1.25 -3.00
CA ILE A 39 -2.27 -2.01 -1.91
C ILE A 39 -1.15 -2.51 -1.03
N ALA A 40 -1.18 -2.14 0.23
CA ALA A 40 -0.16 -2.52 1.19
C ALA A 40 -0.79 -3.27 2.35
N ASP A 41 -0.24 -4.44 2.64
CA ASP A 41 -0.68 -5.29 3.74
C ASP A 41 0.55 -5.68 4.54
N PRO A 42 1.12 -4.74 5.29
CA PRO A 42 2.39 -4.99 5.98
C PRO A 42 2.19 -5.85 7.21
N PRO A 43 3.27 -6.37 7.74
CA PRO A 43 3.20 -7.08 9.00
C PRO A 43 2.81 -6.12 10.13
N ARG A 44 2.69 -6.68 11.32
CA ARG A 44 2.25 -5.95 12.49
C ARG A 44 3.13 -4.74 12.81
N SER A 45 4.39 -4.79 12.43
CA SER A 45 5.30 -3.66 12.63
C SER A 45 5.10 -2.52 11.65
N GLY A 46 4.25 -2.70 10.65
CA GLY A 46 3.93 -1.63 9.72
C GLY A 46 4.83 -1.58 8.51
N LEU A 47 4.70 -0.50 7.78
CA LEU A 47 5.44 -0.29 6.54
C LEU A 47 6.90 0.04 6.77
N GLN A 48 7.20 0.72 7.86
CA GLN A 48 8.56 1.11 8.21
C GLN A 48 9.26 1.82 7.05
N GLY A 49 10.39 1.29 6.59
CA GLY A 49 11.14 1.91 5.51
C GLY A 49 10.40 2.02 4.20
N THR A 50 9.33 1.27 4.03
CA THR A 50 8.52 1.36 2.82
C THR A 50 7.81 2.72 2.73
N ILE A 51 7.66 3.43 3.84
CA ILE A 51 7.11 4.78 3.81
C ILE A 51 7.92 5.67 2.87
N SER A 52 9.23 5.58 2.95
CA SER A 52 10.11 6.36 2.10
C SER A 52 9.89 6.03 0.63
N LEU A 53 9.70 4.75 0.32
CA LEU A 53 9.42 4.32 -1.05
C LEU A 53 8.10 4.92 -1.53
N ILE A 54 7.07 4.88 -0.72
CA ILE A 54 5.77 5.44 -1.07
C ILE A 54 5.89 6.92 -1.39
N LEU A 55 6.64 7.66 -0.56
CA LEU A 55 6.80 9.08 -0.77
C LEU A 55 7.57 9.39 -2.06
N GLN A 56 8.38 8.48 -2.52
CA GLN A 56 9.12 8.67 -3.75
C GLN A 56 8.28 8.29 -4.97
N VAL A 57 7.58 7.18 -4.90
CA VAL A 57 6.78 6.65 -6.01
C VAL A 57 5.49 7.44 -6.17
N LYS A 58 4.90 7.83 -5.07
CA LYS A 58 3.69 8.66 -5.00
C LYS A 58 2.52 8.06 -5.76
N PRO A 59 2.07 6.86 -5.38
CA PRO A 59 0.84 6.35 -5.97
C PRO A 59 -0.33 7.29 -5.70
N ARG A 60 -1.30 7.29 -6.57
CA ARG A 60 -2.44 8.20 -6.42
C ARG A 60 -3.35 7.78 -5.28
N VAL A 61 -3.51 6.49 -5.08
CA VAL A 61 -4.38 5.94 -4.06
C VAL A 61 -3.61 4.86 -3.34
N ILE A 62 -3.74 4.83 -2.02
CA ILE A 62 -3.15 3.77 -1.21
C ILE A 62 -4.27 3.09 -0.42
N PHE A 63 -4.34 1.78 -0.54
CA PHE A 63 -5.14 0.95 0.34
C PHE A 63 -4.18 0.31 1.33
N TYR A 64 -4.25 0.76 2.57
CA TYR A 64 -3.37 0.28 3.63
C TYR A 64 -4.19 -0.62 4.55
N ILE A 65 -3.88 -1.91 4.55
CA ILE A 65 -4.55 -2.88 5.40
C ILE A 65 -3.66 -3.12 6.62
N SER A 66 -4.20 -2.87 7.79
CA SER A 66 -3.43 -2.94 9.03
C SER A 66 -4.12 -3.80 10.07
N CYS A 67 -3.34 -4.58 10.79
CA CYS A 67 -3.80 -5.29 11.97
C CYS A 67 -3.33 -4.62 13.26
N ASN A 68 -2.73 -3.44 13.17
CA ASN A 68 -2.16 -2.74 14.32
C ASN A 68 -2.53 -1.26 14.28
N PRO A 69 -3.68 -0.89 14.86
CA PRO A 69 -4.17 0.49 14.75
C PRO A 69 -3.20 1.57 15.23
N PRO A 70 -2.47 1.40 16.33
CA PRO A 70 -1.51 2.44 16.72
C PRO A 70 -0.43 2.68 15.68
N ILE A 71 0.09 1.63 15.07
CA ILE A 71 1.10 1.76 14.03
C ILE A 71 0.49 2.39 12.79
N LEU A 72 -0.73 1.99 12.43
CA LEU A 72 -1.43 2.59 11.30
C LEU A 72 -1.56 4.10 11.47
N ALA A 73 -1.99 4.54 12.65
CA ALA A 73 -2.16 5.96 12.91
C ALA A 73 -0.84 6.71 12.79
N LYS A 74 0.22 6.11 13.31
CA LYS A 74 1.55 6.71 13.24
C LYS A 74 2.01 6.87 11.79
N GLU A 75 1.79 5.82 11.00
CA GLU A 75 2.28 5.84 9.62
C GLU A 75 1.42 6.72 8.73
N ILE A 76 0.13 6.79 8.97
CA ILE A 76 -0.70 7.75 8.26
C ILE A 76 -0.21 9.16 8.53
N ASN A 77 0.16 9.43 9.78
CA ASN A 77 0.68 10.75 10.12
C ASN A 77 1.98 11.06 9.38
N LEU A 78 2.80 10.06 9.14
CA LEU A 78 4.03 10.25 8.37
C LEU A 78 3.76 10.56 6.90
N LEU A 79 2.61 10.16 6.40
CA LEU A 79 2.23 10.37 5.01
C LEU A 79 1.38 11.62 4.82
N ARG A 80 1.04 12.33 5.87
CA ARG A 80 0.01 13.37 5.82
C ARG A 80 0.39 14.58 4.97
N SER A 81 1.67 14.79 4.74
CA SER A 81 2.08 15.92 3.90
C SER A 81 1.74 15.68 2.43
N ASP A 82 1.64 14.42 2.04
CA ASP A 82 1.41 14.04 0.65
C ASP A 82 0.07 13.38 0.42
N TYR A 83 -0.61 12.94 1.48
CA TYR A 83 -1.82 12.15 1.37
C TYR A 83 -2.89 12.63 2.34
N ILE A 84 -4.14 12.51 1.90
CA ILE A 84 -5.31 12.75 2.73
C ILE A 84 -5.96 11.41 3.01
N MET A 85 -6.29 11.16 4.26
CA MET A 85 -7.02 9.96 4.62
C MET A 85 -8.48 10.14 4.27
N LYS A 86 -8.93 9.39 3.27
CA LYS A 86 -10.28 9.50 2.77
C LYS A 86 -11.25 8.73 3.63
N GLU A 87 -10.86 7.53 4.06
CA GLU A 87 -11.77 6.65 4.75
C GLU A 87 -11.01 5.62 5.55
N VAL A 88 -11.58 5.21 6.68
CA VAL A 88 -11.03 4.13 7.49
C VAL A 88 -12.17 3.16 7.74
N ILE A 89 -11.97 1.91 7.34
CA ILE A 89 -12.99 0.88 7.43
C ILE A 89 -12.46 -0.27 8.27
N PRO A 90 -12.96 -0.45 9.49
CA PRO A 90 -12.60 -1.64 10.24
C PRO A 90 -13.41 -2.83 9.73
N PHE A 91 -12.80 -3.98 9.72
CA PHE A 91 -13.51 -5.19 9.34
C PHE A 91 -12.96 -6.38 10.12
N ASP A 92 -13.83 -7.35 10.33
CA ASP A 92 -13.53 -8.50 11.16
C ASP A 92 -13.57 -9.73 10.29
N MET A 93 -12.41 -10.16 9.80
CA MET A 93 -12.32 -11.31 8.91
C MET A 93 -12.48 -12.62 9.66
N PHE A 94 -12.16 -12.62 10.95
CA PHE A 94 -12.21 -13.82 11.75
C PHE A 94 -12.93 -13.52 13.05
N PRO A 95 -14.28 -13.55 13.05
CA PRO A 95 -15.05 -13.10 14.20
C PRO A 95 -14.75 -13.82 15.50
N GLN A 96 -14.16 -15.01 15.41
CA GLN A 96 -13.85 -15.80 16.60
C GLN A 96 -12.50 -15.48 17.19
N THR A 97 -11.76 -14.56 16.58
CA THR A 97 -10.48 -14.13 17.08
C THR A 97 -10.58 -12.68 17.51
N HIS A 98 -9.55 -12.20 18.20
CA HIS A 98 -9.50 -10.81 18.60
C HIS A 98 -8.76 -9.95 17.58
N HIS A 99 -8.57 -10.46 16.37
CA HIS A 99 -7.83 -9.76 15.34
C HIS A 99 -8.79 -8.95 14.49
N LEU A 100 -8.62 -7.65 14.55
CA LEU A 100 -9.39 -6.72 13.76
C LEU A 100 -8.49 -6.12 12.70
N GLU A 101 -8.93 -6.18 11.45
CA GLU A 101 -8.23 -5.55 10.37
C GLU A 101 -8.85 -4.20 10.08
N THR A 102 -8.04 -3.28 9.64
CA THR A 102 -8.50 -1.94 9.29
C THR A 102 -7.97 -1.58 7.91
N LEU A 103 -8.85 -1.14 7.04
CA LEU A 103 -8.47 -0.63 5.74
C LEU A 103 -8.51 0.89 5.79
N ALA A 104 -7.38 1.52 5.52
CA ALA A 104 -7.30 2.95 5.37
C ALA A 104 -7.13 3.28 3.90
N ILE A 105 -7.94 4.20 3.40
CA ILE A 105 -7.87 4.65 2.03
C ILE A 105 -7.30 6.05 2.02
N LEU A 106 -6.15 6.19 1.36
CA LEU A 106 -5.42 7.44 1.30
C LEU A 106 -5.38 7.93 -0.13
N LEU A 107 -5.64 9.22 -0.31
CA LEU A 107 -5.59 9.85 -1.62
C LEU A 107 -4.47 10.85 -1.67
N SER A 108 -3.75 10.87 -2.77
CA SER A 108 -2.68 11.83 -2.97
C SER A 108 -3.23 13.25 -2.98
N CYS A 109 -2.52 14.14 -2.33
CA CYS A 109 -2.85 15.57 -2.38
C CYS A 109 -2.49 16.17 -3.72
N SER A 110 -1.57 15.55 -4.42
CA SER A 110 -1.13 16.02 -5.72
C SER A 110 -2.14 15.61 -6.78
N GLU A 111 -2.37 16.48 -7.74
CA GLU A 111 -3.29 16.14 -8.83
C GLU A 111 -2.60 15.44 -9.97
N ASP A 112 -1.32 15.28 -9.87
CA ASP A 112 -0.60 14.61 -10.94
C ASP A 112 -0.55 13.10 -10.73
#